data_3a5559bcefdcd37b142212ce43d0569b
#
_entry.id   3a5559bcefdcd37b142212ce43d0569b
#
_cell.length_a   1.000
_cell.length_b   1.000
_cell.length_c   1.000
_cell.angle_alpha   90.00
_cell.angle_beta   90.00
_cell.angle_gamma   90.00
#
_symmetry.space_group_name_H-M   'P 1'
#
loop_
_entity.id
_entity.type
_entity.pdbx_description
1 polymer ?
#
loop_
_entity_poly.entity_id
_entity_poly.type
_entity_poly.pdbx_seq_one_letter_code
_entity_poly.pdbx_strand_id
1 'polypeptide(L)'
;DILMFSEAGITGFPNSRIAGYAAPDGYEFINMAAGRIGAGQYDASKYYCIARTIEGAPKTVKIISTSSSLSSPTEIKTYDEVQPMLMNANTRIVTTKLNGNAYYDYDNKIYHWAMTGVDPVVPAEGAKPDITLPDGEQIMDICTNAVPSTSSAVVDDDQLLIATYNPTATGRKPGSLYVYSLKTMEKVKEYVGICEKPVAVAYKFPASN
;
A
#
# COMPACT_ATOMS: atom_id res chain seq x y z
N ASP A 1 -18.82 -5.06 -3.17
CA ASP A 1 -18.15 -6.35 -2.92
C ASP A 1 -17.29 -6.24 -1.66
N ILE A 2 -17.17 -7.32 -0.92
CA ILE A 2 -16.33 -7.42 0.27
C ILE A 2 -15.20 -8.38 -0.04
N LEU A 3 -13.96 -7.96 0.20
CA LEU A 3 -12.77 -8.78 0.09
C LEU A 3 -12.15 -8.95 1.48
N MET A 4 -11.81 -10.17 1.81
CA MET A 4 -10.98 -10.50 2.98
C MET A 4 -9.62 -10.96 2.48
N PHE A 5 -8.59 -10.40 3.03
CA PHE A 5 -7.21 -10.69 2.70
C PHE A 5 -6.51 -11.37 3.88
N SER A 6 -5.74 -12.39 3.59
CA SER A 6 -4.84 -13.04 4.54
C SER A 6 -3.57 -13.50 3.85
N GLU A 7 -2.56 -13.86 4.62
CA GLU A 7 -1.30 -14.42 4.09
C GLU A 7 -1.54 -15.66 3.23
N ALA A 8 -2.53 -16.48 3.58
CA ALA A 8 -2.86 -17.72 2.88
C ALA A 8 -3.70 -17.51 1.61
N GLY A 9 -4.37 -16.38 1.46
CA GLY A 9 -5.24 -16.15 0.30
C GLY A 9 -6.20 -14.98 0.45
N ILE A 10 -6.97 -14.79 -0.59
CA ILE A 10 -8.02 -13.79 -0.69
C ILE A 10 -9.36 -14.49 -0.79
N THR A 11 -10.32 -14.05 -0.02
CA THR A 11 -11.70 -14.48 -0.11
C THR A 11 -12.59 -13.27 -0.37
N GLY A 12 -13.47 -13.37 -1.33
CA GLY A 12 -14.37 -12.29 -1.69
C GLY A 12 -15.80 -12.75 -1.87
N PHE A 13 -16.71 -11.81 -1.87
CA PHE A 13 -18.13 -11.99 -2.10
C PHE A 13 -18.58 -11.18 -3.33
N PRO A 14 -18.04 -11.44 -4.52
CA PRO A 14 -18.47 -10.77 -5.72
C PRO A 14 -19.87 -11.25 -6.11
N ASN A 15 -20.78 -10.32 -6.35
CA ASN A 15 -22.15 -10.63 -6.80
C ASN A 15 -22.86 -11.68 -5.95
N SER A 16 -22.74 -11.61 -4.64
CA SER A 16 -23.35 -12.55 -3.69
C SER A 16 -22.83 -14.00 -3.76
N ARG A 17 -21.70 -14.23 -4.42
CA ARG A 17 -21.00 -15.51 -4.45
C ARG A 17 -19.72 -15.44 -3.63
N ILE A 18 -19.36 -16.55 -3.00
CA ILE A 18 -18.07 -16.70 -2.36
C ILE A 18 -17.06 -17.11 -3.43
N ALA A 19 -16.00 -16.35 -3.55
CA ALA A 19 -14.86 -16.68 -4.41
C ALA A 19 -13.57 -16.53 -3.59
N GLY A 20 -12.55 -17.28 -3.94
CA GLY A 20 -11.28 -17.24 -3.24
C GLY A 20 -10.11 -17.50 -4.18
N TYR A 21 -8.96 -17.00 -3.78
CA TYR A 21 -7.69 -17.26 -4.42
C TYR A 21 -6.63 -17.51 -3.33
N ALA A 22 -6.09 -18.72 -3.30
CA ALA A 22 -5.02 -19.08 -2.39
C ALA A 22 -3.67 -18.52 -2.87
N ALA A 23 -2.79 -18.22 -1.94
CA ALA A 23 -1.41 -17.90 -2.29
C ALA A 23 -0.78 -19.08 -3.04
N PRO A 24 0.11 -18.82 -4.03
CA PRO A 24 0.83 -19.89 -4.71
C PRO A 24 1.65 -20.74 -3.73
N ASP A 25 1.87 -22.01 -4.07
CA ASP A 25 2.66 -22.92 -3.23
C ASP A 25 4.04 -22.33 -2.92
N GLY A 26 4.41 -22.31 -1.65
CA GLY A 26 5.67 -21.74 -1.17
C GLY A 26 5.70 -20.22 -1.06
N TYR A 27 4.55 -19.57 -1.24
CA TYR A 27 4.39 -18.11 -1.10
C TYR A 27 3.37 -17.74 -0.03
N GLU A 28 3.57 -16.58 0.56
CA GLU A 28 2.58 -15.89 1.39
C GLU A 28 2.24 -14.53 0.78
N PHE A 29 1.00 -14.10 0.91
CA PHE A 29 0.63 -12.73 0.55
C PHE A 29 1.07 -11.76 1.65
N ILE A 30 1.72 -10.67 1.23
CA ILE A 30 2.10 -9.61 2.16
C ILE A 30 1.15 -8.42 2.09
N ASN A 31 0.56 -8.16 0.93
CA ASN A 31 -0.44 -7.10 0.80
C ASN A 31 -1.23 -7.19 -0.52
N MET A 32 -2.26 -6.32 -0.61
CA MET A 32 -3.09 -6.16 -1.79
C MET A 32 -3.37 -4.68 -2.05
N ALA A 33 -3.37 -4.29 -3.31
CA ALA A 33 -3.73 -2.95 -3.75
C ALA A 33 -4.76 -3.00 -4.88
N ALA A 34 -5.67 -2.03 -4.91
CA ALA A 34 -6.58 -1.86 -6.04
C ALA A 34 -5.82 -1.37 -7.28
N GLY A 35 -6.15 -1.92 -8.45
CA GLY A 35 -5.55 -1.48 -9.71
C GLY A 35 -5.91 -0.04 -10.08
N ARG A 36 -4.97 0.63 -10.73
CA ARG A 36 -5.12 1.99 -11.26
C ARG A 36 -4.62 1.99 -12.70
N ILE A 37 -5.36 2.62 -13.60
CA ILE A 37 -4.99 2.66 -15.03
C ILE A 37 -4.17 3.91 -15.37
N GLY A 38 -4.04 4.86 -14.48
CA GLY A 38 -3.34 6.13 -14.71
C GLY A 38 -3.99 7.29 -14.00
N ALA A 39 -3.54 8.50 -14.28
CA ALA A 39 -4.04 9.70 -13.63
C ALA A 39 -5.58 9.78 -13.70
N GLY A 40 -6.22 9.74 -12.56
CA GLY A 40 -7.66 9.91 -12.44
C GLY A 40 -8.54 8.69 -12.71
N GLN A 41 -7.99 7.54 -13.12
CA GLN A 41 -8.80 6.36 -13.45
C GLN A 41 -8.49 5.17 -12.54
N TYR A 42 -9.56 4.53 -12.06
CA TYR A 42 -9.52 3.23 -11.43
C TYR A 42 -9.67 2.12 -12.47
N ASP A 43 -8.84 1.09 -12.39
CA ASP A 43 -9.25 -0.21 -12.88
C ASP A 43 -9.98 -0.96 -11.76
N ALA A 44 -11.25 -0.65 -11.58
CA ALA A 44 -12.09 -1.30 -10.57
C ALA A 44 -12.27 -2.81 -10.81
N SER A 45 -11.77 -3.32 -11.93
CA SER A 45 -11.85 -4.72 -12.29
C SER A 45 -10.64 -5.54 -11.86
N LYS A 46 -9.58 -4.90 -11.35
CA LYS A 46 -8.32 -5.57 -10.99
C LYS A 46 -7.86 -5.27 -9.58
N TYR A 47 -7.28 -6.29 -8.97
CA TYR A 47 -6.49 -6.18 -7.74
C TYR A 47 -5.10 -6.73 -8.00
N TYR A 48 -4.11 -6.11 -7.40
CA TYR A 48 -2.73 -6.58 -7.42
C TYR A 48 -2.38 -7.12 -6.05
N CYS A 49 -2.02 -8.39 -6.02
CA CYS A 49 -1.61 -9.07 -4.81
C CYS A 49 -0.10 -9.19 -4.83
N ILE A 50 0.53 -8.95 -3.71
CA ILE A 50 1.97 -9.06 -3.57
C ILE A 50 2.25 -10.27 -2.70
N ALA A 51 2.93 -11.24 -3.29
CA ALA A 51 3.34 -12.47 -2.63
C ALA A 51 4.87 -12.52 -2.54
N ARG A 52 5.38 -13.10 -1.47
CA ARG A 52 6.80 -13.40 -1.31
C ARG A 52 7.00 -14.85 -0.90
N THR A 53 8.18 -15.39 -1.16
CA THR A 53 8.53 -16.72 -0.68
C THR A 53 8.53 -16.79 0.84
N ILE A 54 7.96 -17.87 1.36
CA ILE A 54 8.13 -18.29 2.74
C ILE A 54 9.59 -18.75 2.92
N GLU A 55 10.06 -18.91 4.12
CA GLU A 55 11.47 -19.20 4.44
C GLU A 55 12.14 -20.29 3.58
N GLY A 56 13.42 -20.10 3.27
CA GLY A 56 14.36 -21.14 2.83
C GLY A 56 14.66 -21.27 1.34
N ALA A 57 13.98 -20.57 0.45
CA ALA A 57 14.25 -20.60 -1.00
C ALA A 57 14.88 -19.29 -1.48
N PRO A 58 15.40 -19.20 -2.73
CA PRO A 58 15.74 -17.91 -3.25
C PRO A 58 14.54 -16.96 -3.07
N LYS A 59 14.78 -15.84 -2.41
CA LYS A 59 13.71 -14.93 -2.03
C LYS A 59 13.19 -14.23 -3.26
N THR A 60 11.98 -14.55 -3.65
CA THR A 60 11.31 -13.91 -4.78
C THR A 60 10.08 -13.14 -4.32
N VAL A 61 9.73 -12.11 -5.03
CA VAL A 61 8.47 -11.38 -4.89
C VAL A 61 7.68 -11.55 -6.17
N LYS A 62 6.42 -11.96 -6.02
CA LYS A 62 5.48 -12.04 -7.14
C LYS A 62 4.45 -10.94 -7.06
N ILE A 63 4.18 -10.34 -8.20
CA ILE A 63 3.02 -9.46 -8.36
C ILE A 63 2.00 -10.22 -9.20
N ILE A 64 0.83 -10.42 -8.62
CA ILE A 64 -0.23 -11.19 -9.21
C ILE A 64 -1.44 -10.30 -9.37
N SER A 65 -1.93 -10.19 -10.60
CA SER A 65 -3.20 -9.51 -10.87
C SER A 65 -4.35 -10.51 -10.77
N THR A 66 -5.44 -10.09 -10.18
CA THR A 66 -6.69 -10.84 -10.19
C THR A 66 -7.84 -9.93 -10.53
N SER A 67 -8.87 -10.48 -11.17
CA SER A 67 -10.11 -9.77 -11.45
C SER A 67 -10.92 -9.53 -10.17
N SER A 68 -11.89 -8.62 -10.23
CA SER A 68 -12.85 -8.41 -9.13
C SER A 68 -13.65 -9.64 -8.76
N SER A 69 -13.78 -10.62 -9.69
CA SER A 69 -14.43 -11.90 -9.45
C SER A 69 -13.49 -12.94 -8.83
N LEU A 70 -12.22 -12.67 -8.67
CA LEU A 70 -11.17 -13.58 -8.23
C LEU A 70 -11.05 -14.86 -9.09
N SER A 71 -11.54 -14.81 -10.33
CA SER A 71 -11.71 -16.00 -11.16
C SER A 71 -10.52 -16.34 -12.05
N SER A 72 -9.57 -15.44 -12.21
CA SER A 72 -8.47 -15.62 -13.15
C SER A 72 -7.22 -14.87 -12.67
N PRO A 73 -6.55 -15.39 -11.64
CA PRO A 73 -5.29 -14.80 -11.20
C PRO A 73 -4.24 -14.98 -12.30
N THR A 74 -3.52 -13.92 -12.59
CA THR A 74 -2.43 -13.92 -13.55
C THR A 74 -1.18 -13.40 -12.87
N GLU A 75 -0.12 -14.20 -12.88
CA GLU A 75 1.19 -13.71 -12.47
C GLU A 75 1.65 -12.66 -13.49
N ILE A 76 1.87 -11.43 -13.02
CA ILE A 76 2.34 -10.35 -13.88
C ILE A 76 3.85 -10.38 -13.95
N LYS A 77 4.50 -10.51 -12.80
CA LYS A 77 5.95 -10.46 -12.67
C LYS A 77 6.43 -11.25 -11.46
N THR A 78 7.53 -11.93 -11.63
CA THR A 78 8.35 -12.48 -10.55
C THR A 78 9.70 -11.75 -10.57
N TYR A 79 10.09 -11.23 -9.42
CA TYR A 79 11.41 -10.64 -9.21
C TYR A 79 12.23 -11.62 -8.40
N ASP A 80 13.30 -12.12 -9.01
CA ASP A 80 14.26 -13.00 -8.34
C ASP A 80 15.25 -12.16 -7.53
N GLU A 81 15.51 -12.65 -6.31
CA GLU A 81 16.58 -12.12 -5.44
C GLU A 81 16.54 -10.58 -5.23
N VAL A 82 15.36 -10.00 -5.10
CA VAL A 82 15.24 -8.60 -4.65
C VAL A 82 15.69 -8.56 -3.18
N GLN A 83 16.97 -8.37 -2.95
CA GLN A 83 17.58 -8.36 -1.62
C GLN A 83 18.27 -7.02 -1.32
N PRO A 84 18.04 -6.49 -0.12
CA PRO A 84 16.92 -6.78 0.74
C PRO A 84 15.62 -6.42 0.03
N MET A 85 14.65 -7.31 0.09
CA MET A 85 13.31 -6.95 -0.35
C MET A 85 12.81 -5.82 0.52
N LEU A 86 12.58 -4.67 -0.07
CA LEU A 86 12.06 -3.49 0.64
C LEU A 86 10.56 -3.67 0.96
N MET A 87 10.19 -4.87 1.31
CA MET A 87 8.85 -5.30 1.72
C MET A 87 8.93 -6.45 2.71
N ASN A 88 8.02 -6.47 3.67
CA ASN A 88 7.85 -7.55 4.64
C ASN A 88 6.38 -7.71 5.02
N ALA A 89 6.07 -8.62 5.93
CA ALA A 89 4.70 -8.89 6.37
C ALA A 89 3.96 -7.67 6.96
N ASN A 90 4.68 -6.64 7.38
CA ASN A 90 4.11 -5.42 7.95
C ASN A 90 4.00 -4.29 6.92
N THR A 91 4.51 -4.47 5.70
CA THR A 91 4.44 -3.48 4.63
C THR A 91 2.98 -3.17 4.28
N ARG A 92 2.65 -1.90 4.26
CA ARG A 92 1.33 -1.39 3.85
C ARG A 92 1.45 -0.80 2.47
N ILE A 93 0.40 -0.91 1.69
CA ILE A 93 0.38 -0.42 0.31
C ILE A 93 -0.87 0.40 0.10
N VAL A 94 -0.68 1.57 -0.50
CA VAL A 94 -1.78 2.41 -0.96
C VAL A 94 -1.53 2.82 -2.40
N THR A 95 -2.61 3.01 -3.15
CA THR A 95 -2.55 3.49 -4.52
C THR A 95 -3.21 4.85 -4.63
N THR A 96 -2.75 5.68 -5.56
CA THR A 96 -3.30 7.00 -5.79
C THR A 96 -3.86 7.13 -7.19
N LYS A 97 -4.86 7.98 -7.36
CA LYS A 97 -5.38 8.37 -8.67
C LYS A 97 -4.47 9.37 -9.38
N LEU A 98 -3.62 10.06 -8.63
CA LEU A 98 -2.80 11.16 -9.14
C LEU A 98 -1.87 10.70 -10.27
N ASN A 99 -1.17 9.59 -10.08
CA ASN A 99 -0.10 9.18 -10.97
C ASN A 99 -0.03 7.66 -11.23
N GLY A 100 -1.00 6.89 -10.74
CA GLY A 100 -1.00 5.44 -10.91
C GLY A 100 0.10 4.70 -10.16
N ASN A 101 0.70 5.33 -9.15
CA ASN A 101 1.71 4.71 -8.32
C ASN A 101 1.08 3.94 -7.15
N ALA A 102 1.73 2.86 -6.76
CA ALA A 102 1.54 2.21 -5.46
C ALA A 102 2.65 2.70 -4.53
N TYR A 103 2.27 3.29 -3.41
CA TYR A 103 3.19 3.67 -2.34
C TYR A 103 3.14 2.64 -1.23
N TYR A 104 4.29 2.30 -0.69
CA TYR A 104 4.41 1.31 0.36
C TYR A 104 5.51 1.66 1.36
N ASP A 105 5.35 1.19 2.58
CA ASP A 105 6.32 1.40 3.63
C ASP A 105 7.28 0.22 3.77
N TYR A 106 8.50 0.56 4.13
CA TYR A 106 9.48 -0.38 4.64
C TYR A 106 10.36 0.35 5.68
N ASP A 107 10.38 -0.18 6.89
CA ASP A 107 11.03 0.48 8.03
C ASP A 107 10.42 1.87 8.28
N ASN A 108 11.22 2.95 8.39
CA ASN A 108 10.76 4.33 8.50
C ASN A 108 10.71 5.07 7.15
N LYS A 109 10.57 4.34 6.05
CA LYS A 109 10.69 4.89 4.69
C LYS A 109 9.47 4.55 3.85
N ILE A 110 9.20 5.41 2.87
CA ILE A 110 8.21 5.18 1.83
C ILE A 110 8.91 5.05 0.49
N TYR A 111 8.47 4.07 -0.26
CA TYR A 111 8.88 3.79 -1.63
C TYR A 111 7.65 3.74 -2.54
N HIS A 112 7.86 3.81 -3.82
CA HIS A 112 6.79 3.57 -4.78
C HIS A 112 7.23 2.70 -5.95
N TRP A 113 6.25 2.14 -6.65
CA TRP A 113 6.41 1.66 -8.02
C TRP A 113 5.25 2.14 -8.89
N ALA A 114 5.50 2.30 -10.18
CA ALA A 114 4.45 2.61 -11.13
C ALA A 114 3.62 1.34 -11.41
N MET A 115 2.31 1.44 -11.22
CA MET A 115 1.36 0.37 -11.58
C MET A 115 0.86 0.49 -13.01
N THR A 116 1.22 1.59 -13.68
CA THR A 116 0.92 1.83 -15.09
C THR A 116 1.99 1.16 -15.96
N GLY A 117 1.56 0.32 -16.88
CA GLY A 117 2.46 -0.39 -17.77
C GLY A 117 2.38 -1.91 -17.60
N VAL A 118 3.18 -2.60 -18.36
CA VAL A 118 3.15 -4.07 -18.45
C VAL A 118 3.93 -4.70 -17.30
N ASP A 119 4.95 -4.02 -16.80
CA ASP A 119 5.86 -4.52 -15.77
C ASP A 119 6.07 -3.48 -14.66
N PRO A 120 5.32 -3.53 -13.55
CA PRO A 120 5.65 -2.73 -12.39
C PRO A 120 7.05 -3.11 -11.88
N VAL A 121 7.85 -2.08 -11.57
CA VAL A 121 9.23 -2.28 -11.09
C VAL A 121 9.27 -2.01 -9.59
N VAL A 122 9.38 -3.07 -8.82
CA VAL A 122 9.60 -2.96 -7.37
C VAL A 122 11.03 -2.47 -7.13
N PRO A 123 11.24 -1.43 -6.31
CA PRO A 123 12.59 -0.94 -6.01
C PRO A 123 13.50 -2.03 -5.47
N ALA A 124 14.73 -2.07 -5.98
CA ALA A 124 15.76 -3.00 -5.55
C ALA A 124 16.50 -2.49 -4.29
N GLU A 125 17.36 -3.35 -3.76
CA GLU A 125 18.31 -2.95 -2.71
C GLU A 125 19.08 -1.68 -3.09
N GLY A 126 19.23 -0.76 -2.14
CA GLY A 126 19.88 0.52 -2.36
C GLY A 126 19.04 1.55 -3.11
N ALA A 127 17.80 1.23 -3.46
CA ALA A 127 16.88 2.21 -4.03
C ALA A 127 16.68 3.37 -3.04
N LYS A 128 16.69 4.58 -3.57
CA LYS A 128 16.42 5.77 -2.77
C LYS A 128 14.93 5.83 -2.41
N PRO A 129 14.59 5.99 -1.12
CA PRO A 129 13.21 6.20 -0.73
C PRO A 129 12.68 7.56 -1.22
N ASP A 130 11.40 7.64 -1.47
CA ASP A 130 10.72 8.91 -1.76
C ASP A 130 10.59 9.78 -0.52
N ILE A 131 10.32 9.15 0.62
CA ILE A 131 10.19 9.81 1.92
C ILE A 131 10.99 9.01 2.94
N THR A 132 11.72 9.72 3.79
CA THR A 132 12.35 9.17 5.00
C THR A 132 11.81 9.94 6.21
N LEU A 133 11.21 9.22 7.15
CA LEU A 133 10.72 9.79 8.39
C LEU A 133 11.87 9.99 9.39
N PRO A 134 11.69 10.83 10.42
CA PRO A 134 12.68 11.00 11.48
C PRO A 134 13.09 9.66 12.13
N ASP A 135 14.31 9.60 12.61
CA ASP A 135 14.84 8.42 13.30
C ASP A 135 13.98 8.05 14.51
N GLY A 136 13.78 6.74 14.69
CA GLY A 136 12.96 6.17 15.74
C GLY A 136 11.47 6.13 15.45
N GLU A 137 10.98 6.79 14.40
CA GLU A 137 9.59 6.67 13.97
C GLU A 137 9.36 5.32 13.27
N GLN A 138 8.40 4.55 13.76
CA GLN A 138 7.92 3.31 13.15
C GLN A 138 6.60 3.59 12.44
N ILE A 139 6.49 3.25 11.18
CA ILE A 139 5.23 3.42 10.46
C ILE A 139 4.22 2.38 10.97
N MET A 140 3.06 2.86 11.36
CA MET A 140 1.98 2.04 11.88
C MET A 140 0.88 1.83 10.86
N ASP A 141 0.62 2.85 10.03
CA ASP A 141 -0.35 2.78 8.95
C ASP A 141 -0.15 3.94 7.97
N ILE A 142 -0.60 3.75 6.73
CA ILE A 142 -0.59 4.77 5.69
C ILE A 142 -1.93 4.81 4.95
N CYS A 143 -2.38 5.99 4.60
CA CYS A 143 -3.51 6.16 3.68
C CYS A 143 -3.32 7.40 2.80
N THR A 144 -4.10 7.50 1.74
CA THR A 144 -4.18 8.71 0.93
C THR A 144 -5.44 9.50 1.26
N ASN A 145 -5.50 10.76 0.85
CA ASN A 145 -6.71 11.58 0.92
C ASN A 145 -7.70 11.28 -0.23
N ALA A 146 -7.65 10.06 -0.77
CA ALA A 146 -8.51 9.61 -1.85
C ALA A 146 -9.99 9.64 -1.47
N VAL A 147 -10.82 10.17 -2.34
CA VAL A 147 -12.28 10.11 -2.21
C VAL A 147 -12.79 8.85 -2.92
N PRO A 148 -13.68 8.05 -2.30
CA PRO A 148 -14.39 7.00 -2.99
C PRO A 148 -15.11 7.56 -4.22
N SER A 149 -14.87 6.98 -5.39
CA SER A 149 -15.35 7.52 -6.65
C SER A 149 -16.79 7.15 -6.93
N THR A 150 -17.74 7.84 -6.33
CA THR A 150 -19.12 7.87 -6.85
C THR A 150 -19.44 9.18 -7.57
N SER A 151 -18.52 10.12 -7.56
CA SER A 151 -18.69 11.41 -8.22
C SER A 151 -17.55 11.70 -9.20
N SER A 152 -17.89 12.33 -10.30
CA SER A 152 -16.95 12.92 -11.27
C SER A 152 -16.18 14.14 -10.71
N ALA A 153 -16.33 14.46 -9.43
CA ALA A 153 -15.56 15.52 -8.81
C ALA A 153 -14.08 15.12 -8.82
N VAL A 154 -13.26 15.97 -9.37
CA VAL A 154 -11.80 15.87 -9.29
C VAL A 154 -11.43 16.03 -7.83
N VAL A 155 -11.14 14.93 -7.19
CA VAL A 155 -10.67 14.95 -5.81
C VAL A 155 -9.17 14.77 -5.85
N ASP A 156 -8.50 15.69 -5.21
CA ASP A 156 -7.06 15.69 -5.05
C ASP A 156 -6.66 14.51 -4.14
N ASP A 157 -6.38 13.38 -4.76
CA ASP A 157 -5.75 12.21 -4.15
C ASP A 157 -4.22 12.42 -4.20
N ASP A 158 -3.76 13.47 -3.56
CA ASP A 158 -2.39 13.98 -3.71
C ASP A 158 -1.63 14.08 -2.38
N GLN A 159 -2.20 13.58 -1.30
CA GLN A 159 -1.56 13.55 0.00
C GLN A 159 -1.42 12.13 0.53
N LEU A 160 -0.27 11.84 1.11
CA LEU A 160 -0.01 10.62 1.88
C LEU A 160 -0.02 10.97 3.38
N LEU A 161 -0.88 10.29 4.12
CA LEU A 161 -1.00 10.39 5.56
C LEU A 161 -0.28 9.18 6.16
N ILE A 162 0.66 9.42 7.08
CA ILE A 162 1.51 8.39 7.68
C ILE A 162 1.35 8.47 9.19
N ALA A 163 0.70 7.48 9.79
CA ALA A 163 0.63 7.33 11.24
C ALA A 163 1.89 6.61 11.75
N THR A 164 2.52 7.15 12.78
CA THR A 164 3.77 6.62 13.31
C THR A 164 3.74 6.45 14.81
N TYR A 165 4.63 5.59 15.29
CA TYR A 165 4.89 5.34 16.69
C TYR A 165 6.39 5.41 16.98
N ASN A 166 6.80 6.22 17.95
CA ASN A 166 8.18 6.32 18.40
C ASN A 166 8.29 5.83 19.84
N PRO A 167 8.70 4.57 20.07
CA PRO A 167 8.76 3.99 21.41
C PRO A 167 9.79 4.69 22.36
N THR A 168 10.71 5.45 21.79
CA THR A 168 11.76 6.16 22.55
C THR A 168 11.43 7.63 22.79
N ALA A 169 10.23 8.09 22.36
CA ALA A 169 9.82 9.47 22.57
C ALA A 169 9.75 9.82 24.06
N THR A 170 10.38 10.91 24.43
CA THR A 170 10.37 11.46 25.80
C THR A 170 9.75 12.85 25.81
N GLY A 171 9.04 13.19 26.88
CA GLY A 171 8.40 14.51 27.01
C GLY A 171 7.19 14.76 26.13
N ARG A 172 6.75 13.76 25.36
CA ARG A 172 5.56 13.79 24.49
C ARG A 172 4.95 12.39 24.36
N LYS A 173 3.71 12.32 23.88
CA LYS A 173 3.12 11.03 23.46
C LYS A 173 3.89 10.44 22.27
N PRO A 174 4.01 9.12 22.18
CA PRO A 174 4.83 8.49 21.15
C PRO A 174 4.19 8.44 19.75
N GLY A 175 2.89 8.62 19.63
CA GLY A 175 2.18 8.54 18.36
C GLY A 175 2.10 9.88 17.63
N SER A 176 2.35 9.88 16.33
CA SER A 176 2.39 11.08 15.47
C SER A 176 1.70 10.83 14.13
N LEU A 177 1.36 11.91 13.44
CA LEU A 177 0.85 11.87 12.07
C LEU A 177 1.65 12.83 11.19
N TYR A 178 2.17 12.33 10.11
CA TYR A 178 2.85 13.09 9.07
C TYR A 178 2.01 13.13 7.80
N VAL A 179 1.99 14.28 7.14
CA VAL A 179 1.27 14.47 5.86
C VAL A 179 2.29 14.96 4.83
N TYR A 180 2.39 14.22 3.74
CA TYR A 180 3.27 14.53 2.61
C TYR A 180 2.46 14.79 1.34
N SER A 181 2.96 15.70 0.49
CA SER A 181 2.44 15.89 -0.86
C SER A 181 2.98 14.79 -1.77
N LEU A 182 2.11 14.09 -2.47
CA LEU A 182 2.51 13.10 -3.49
C LEU A 182 2.92 13.75 -4.82
N LYS A 183 2.76 15.07 -4.96
CA LYS A 183 3.25 15.85 -6.11
C LYS A 183 4.71 16.26 -5.96
N THR A 184 5.11 16.63 -4.75
CA THR A 184 6.47 17.16 -4.47
C THR A 184 7.31 16.28 -3.58
N MET A 185 6.71 15.27 -2.95
CA MET A 185 7.31 14.42 -1.91
C MET A 185 7.81 15.23 -0.70
N GLU A 186 7.27 16.43 -0.51
CA GLU A 186 7.59 17.29 0.61
C GLU A 186 6.58 17.15 1.74
N LYS A 187 7.05 17.30 2.98
CA LYS A 187 6.18 17.32 4.15
C LYS A 187 5.31 18.58 4.14
N VAL A 188 4.00 18.39 4.09
CA VAL A 188 3.02 19.48 4.13
C VAL A 188 2.67 19.84 5.57
N LYS A 189 2.54 18.82 6.44
CA LYS A 189 2.11 19.00 7.81
C LYS A 189 2.58 17.86 8.71
N GLU A 190 2.71 18.17 10.00
CA GLU A 190 2.96 17.16 11.01
C GLU A 190 2.18 17.45 12.29
N TYR A 191 1.78 16.38 12.97
CA TYR A 191 1.14 16.41 14.27
C TYR A 191 1.88 15.44 15.17
N VAL A 192 2.84 15.98 15.91
CA VAL A 192 3.75 15.19 16.73
C VAL A 192 3.17 15.00 18.12
N GLY A 193 3.22 13.77 18.64
CA GLY A 193 2.84 13.50 20.02
C GLY A 193 1.33 13.59 20.31
N ILE A 194 0.51 13.20 19.34
CA ILE A 194 -0.95 13.36 19.43
C ILE A 194 -1.68 12.20 20.12
N CYS A 195 -1.10 11.02 20.13
CA CYS A 195 -1.69 9.83 20.74
C CYS A 195 -0.67 8.88 21.33
N GLU A 196 -1.10 7.85 22.04
CA GLU A 196 -0.21 6.83 22.62
C GLU A 196 0.36 5.93 21.55
N LYS A 197 -0.45 5.08 20.93
CA LYS A 197 -0.03 4.20 19.83
C LYS A 197 -1.13 4.14 18.77
N PRO A 198 -0.93 4.73 17.59
CA PRO A 198 -1.91 4.60 16.52
C PRO A 198 -1.93 3.17 16.00
N VAL A 199 -3.10 2.72 15.56
CA VAL A 199 -3.29 1.40 14.93
C VAL A 199 -3.72 1.52 13.49
N ALA A 200 -4.34 2.66 13.13
CA ALA A 200 -4.80 2.95 11.78
C ALA A 200 -4.91 4.45 11.56
N VAL A 201 -4.84 4.86 10.30
CA VAL A 201 -5.14 6.21 9.83
C VAL A 201 -6.14 6.14 8.68
N ALA A 202 -7.14 7.01 8.73
CA ALA A 202 -8.11 7.14 7.66
C ALA A 202 -8.43 8.62 7.40
N TYR A 203 -8.62 8.96 6.14
CA TYR A 203 -9.04 10.29 5.76
C TYR A 203 -10.56 10.36 5.76
N LYS A 204 -11.12 11.32 6.51
CA LYS A 204 -12.55 11.60 6.51
C LYS A 204 -12.87 12.71 5.53
N PHE A 205 -13.72 12.40 4.57
CA PHE A 205 -14.20 13.40 3.62
C PHE A 205 -15.14 14.39 4.29
N PRO A 206 -15.07 15.69 3.91
CA PRO A 206 -16.14 16.61 4.23
C PRO A 206 -17.44 16.06 3.63
N ALA A 207 -18.52 16.07 4.41
CA ALA A 207 -19.84 15.82 3.84
C ALA A 207 -20.09 16.88 2.74
N SER A 208 -20.50 16.42 1.55
CA SER A 208 -21.01 17.37 0.53
C SER A 208 -22.25 18.04 1.11
N ASN A 209 -22.17 19.35 1.35
CA ASN A 209 -23.33 20.16 1.68
C ASN A 209 -24.29 20.22 0.48
#